data_9cba2726a118856cec158dad41ce74fb
#
_entry.id   9cba2726a118856cec158dad41ce74fb
#
_cell.length_a   1.000
_cell.length_b   1.000
_cell.length_c   1.000
_cell.angle_alpha   90.00
_cell.angle_beta   90.00
_cell.angle_gamma   90.00
#
_symmetry.space_group_name_H-M   'P 1'
#
loop_
_entity.id
_entity.type
_entity.pdbx_description
1 polymer ?
#
loop_
_entity_poly.entity_id
_entity_poly.type
_entity_poly.pdbx_seq_one_letter_code
_entity_poly.pdbx_strand_id
1 'polypeptide(L)'
;DDETRRLFPQPFKLQYSVTLDGPSSISMALSVLNTGTEPLSFTAALHTYFRVADVRGVSLHGLGGLRYEDNTRANAVETQPEGPLSIAGEVPPYAAAAATTT
;
A
#
# COMPACT_ATOMS: atom_id res chain seq x y z
N ASP A 1 9.86 2.09 20.84
CA ASP A 1 9.70 2.53 22.23
C ASP A 1 8.89 1.52 23.05
N ASP A 2 8.70 1.76 24.33
CA ASP A 2 8.00 0.84 25.23
C ASP A 2 6.50 0.69 24.88
N GLU A 3 5.86 1.74 24.42
CA GLU A 3 4.47 1.70 23.97
C GLU A 3 4.32 0.83 22.72
N THR A 4 5.21 0.98 21.76
CA THR A 4 5.26 0.14 20.57
C THR A 4 5.44 -1.33 20.94
N ARG A 5 6.35 -1.65 21.86
CA ARG A 5 6.60 -3.02 22.32
C ARG A 5 5.43 -3.61 23.08
N ARG A 6 4.67 -2.80 23.78
CA ARG A 6 3.45 -3.23 24.47
C ARG A 6 2.37 -3.66 23.50
N LEU A 7 2.20 -2.92 22.40
CA LEU A 7 1.20 -3.18 21.36
C LEU A 7 1.67 -4.21 20.34
N PHE A 8 2.97 -4.23 20.07
CA PHE A 8 3.61 -5.08 19.09
C PHE A 8 4.93 -5.62 19.65
N PRO A 9 4.91 -6.76 20.34
CA PRO A 9 6.07 -7.25 21.09
C PRO A 9 7.22 -7.80 20.24
N GLN A 10 6.96 -8.16 18.98
CA GLN A 10 7.98 -8.69 18.09
C GLN A 10 8.95 -7.59 17.65
N PRO A 11 10.27 -7.82 17.70
CA PRO A 11 11.24 -6.81 17.29
C PRO A 11 11.26 -6.64 15.77
N PHE A 12 11.27 -5.39 15.34
CA PHE A 12 11.31 -5.03 13.93
C PHE A 12 12.00 -3.69 13.72
N LYS A 13 12.41 -3.44 12.49
CA LYS A 13 12.85 -2.13 12.02
C LYS A 13 11.95 -1.67 10.88
N LEU A 14 11.35 -0.51 11.04
CA LEU A 14 10.52 0.14 10.03
C LEU A 14 11.29 1.30 9.40
N GLN A 15 11.32 1.35 8.07
CA GLN A 15 11.88 2.46 7.34
C GLN A 15 10.90 2.92 6.27
N TYR A 16 10.54 4.19 6.31
CA TYR A 16 9.76 4.83 5.27
C TYR A 16 10.64 5.84 4.54
N SER A 17 10.83 5.62 3.25
CA SER A 17 11.69 6.45 2.41
C SER A 17 10.85 7.21 1.39
N VAL A 18 11.13 8.49 1.25
CA VAL A 18 10.55 9.36 0.23
C VAL A 18 11.70 9.98 -0.54
N THR A 19 11.75 9.74 -1.85
CA THR A 19 12.82 10.22 -2.71
C THR A 19 12.24 11.06 -3.83
N LEU A 20 12.81 12.23 -4.05
CA LEU A 20 12.50 13.08 -5.20
C LEU A 20 13.44 12.72 -6.34
N ASP A 21 12.92 12.06 -7.37
CA ASP A 21 13.67 11.54 -8.50
C ASP A 21 13.61 12.53 -9.69
N GLY A 22 14.08 13.75 -9.48
CA GLY A 22 14.04 14.80 -10.48
C GLY A 22 12.80 15.71 -10.34
N PRO A 23 12.47 16.51 -11.38
CA PRO A 23 11.46 17.57 -11.26
C PRO A 23 10.00 17.08 -11.27
N SER A 24 9.75 15.83 -11.67
CA SER A 24 8.38 15.33 -11.89
C SER A 24 8.16 13.89 -11.38
N SER A 25 9.05 13.38 -10.56
CA SER A 25 8.96 12.02 -10.05
C SER A 25 9.23 11.96 -8.55
N ILE A 26 8.45 11.16 -7.86
CA ILE A 26 8.61 10.86 -6.44
C ILE A 26 8.51 9.35 -6.25
N SER A 27 9.43 8.81 -5.46
CA SER A 27 9.42 7.40 -5.05
C SER A 27 9.16 7.30 -3.56
N MET A 28 8.27 6.38 -3.18
CA MET A 28 7.96 6.11 -1.79
C MET A 28 8.11 4.61 -1.53
N ALA A 29 8.80 4.26 -0.45
CA ALA A 29 9.03 2.87 -0.09
C ALA A 29 8.87 2.67 1.42
N LEU A 30 8.11 1.65 1.79
CA LEU A 30 7.99 1.17 3.15
C LEU A 30 8.74 -0.15 3.28
N SER A 31 9.73 -0.19 4.15
CA SER A 31 10.54 -1.37 4.41
C SER A 31 10.34 -1.82 5.85
N VAL A 32 10.05 -3.10 6.03
CA VAL A 32 9.89 -3.72 7.36
C VAL A 32 10.91 -4.86 7.45
N LEU A 33 11.82 -4.76 8.39
CA LEU A 33 12.82 -5.77 8.67
C LEU A 33 12.48 -6.48 9.98
N ASN A 34 12.32 -7.79 9.91
CA ASN A 34 12.24 -8.62 11.12
C ASN A 34 13.64 -8.71 11.74
N THR A 35 13.80 -8.15 12.93
CA THR A 35 15.07 -8.17 13.66
C THR A 35 15.08 -9.23 14.76
N GLY A 36 14.01 -10.02 14.87
CA GLY A 36 13.90 -11.13 15.80
C GLY A 36 14.19 -12.48 15.17
N THR A 37 14.02 -13.52 15.95
CA THR A 37 14.24 -14.94 15.55
C THR A 37 12.96 -15.65 15.17
N GLU A 38 11.81 -15.11 15.55
CA GLU A 38 10.50 -15.67 15.25
C GLU A 38 9.87 -15.01 14.03
N PRO A 39 8.98 -15.70 13.31
CA PRO A 39 8.26 -15.10 12.20
C PRO A 39 7.49 -13.85 12.62
N LEU A 40 7.52 -12.83 11.79
CA LEU A 40 6.81 -11.57 11.99
C LEU A 40 5.58 -11.51 11.09
N SER A 41 4.41 -11.29 11.69
CA SER A 41 3.18 -11.02 10.96
C SER A 41 2.69 -9.62 11.27
N PHE A 42 2.35 -8.86 10.25
CA PHE A 42 1.87 -7.48 10.42
C PHE A 42 0.96 -7.10 9.28
N THR A 43 0.19 -6.05 9.51
CA THR A 43 -0.55 -5.34 8.46
C THR A 43 0.00 -3.94 8.33
N ALA A 44 -0.02 -3.40 7.13
CA ALA A 44 0.42 -2.03 6.88
C ALA A 44 -0.46 -1.38 5.83
N ALA A 45 -0.63 -0.06 5.93
CA ALA A 45 -1.32 0.74 4.93
C ALA A 45 -0.60 2.07 4.75
N LEU A 46 -0.48 2.52 3.50
CA LEU A 46 -0.07 3.87 3.16
C LEU A 46 -1.29 4.62 2.65
N HIS A 47 -1.67 5.67 3.35
CA HIS A 47 -2.81 6.50 3.00
C HIS A 47 -2.33 7.83 2.39
N THR A 48 -1.86 7.75 1.16
CA THR A 48 -1.22 8.86 0.47
C THR A 48 -2.25 9.70 -0.29
N TYR A 49 -2.13 11.01 -0.17
CA TYR A 49 -2.92 11.97 -0.94
C TYR A 49 -2.03 12.68 -1.95
N PHE A 50 -2.40 12.60 -3.21
CA PHE A 50 -1.74 13.33 -4.29
C PHE A 50 -2.64 14.46 -4.77
N ARG A 51 -2.07 15.65 -4.90
CA ARG A 51 -2.76 16.75 -5.57
C ARG A 51 -2.71 16.53 -7.08
N VAL A 52 -3.87 16.46 -7.71
CA VAL A 52 -4.02 16.30 -9.15
C VAL A 52 -5.00 17.33 -9.69
N ALA A 53 -4.85 17.70 -10.96
CA ALA A 53 -5.75 18.66 -11.60
C ALA A 53 -7.15 18.07 -11.83
N ASP A 54 -7.19 16.80 -12.26
CA ASP A 54 -8.43 16.04 -12.48
C ASP A 54 -8.12 14.57 -12.23
N VAL A 55 -8.85 13.96 -11.31
CA VAL A 55 -8.68 12.55 -10.96
C VAL A 55 -8.97 11.60 -12.14
N ARG A 56 -9.81 12.03 -13.08
CA ARG A 56 -10.11 11.25 -14.29
C ARG A 56 -8.92 11.13 -15.25
N GLY A 57 -7.94 12.04 -15.12
CA GLY A 57 -6.69 11.97 -15.87
C GLY A 57 -5.60 11.13 -15.19
N VAL A 58 -5.90 10.53 -14.04
CA VAL A 58 -4.96 9.68 -13.29
C VAL A 58 -5.11 8.23 -13.72
N SER A 59 -3.98 7.56 -13.89
CA SER A 59 -3.95 6.11 -14.07
C SER A 59 -2.95 5.45 -13.13
N LEU A 60 -3.30 4.27 -12.64
CA LEU A 60 -2.45 3.47 -11.76
C LEU A 60 -1.97 2.25 -12.54
N HIS A 61 -0.68 2.00 -12.51
CA HIS A 61 -0.04 0.90 -13.21
C HIS A 61 0.58 -0.10 -12.22
N GLY A 62 0.77 -1.33 -12.68
CA GLY A 62 1.44 -2.37 -11.88
C GLY A 62 0.55 -3.14 -10.92
N LEU A 63 -0.76 -2.93 -10.96
CA LEU A 63 -1.72 -3.63 -10.10
C LEU A 63 -2.41 -4.82 -10.78
N GLY A 64 -2.23 -4.99 -12.08
CA GLY A 64 -2.86 -6.08 -12.84
C GLY A 64 -2.53 -7.45 -12.27
N GLY A 65 -3.53 -8.32 -12.17
CA GLY A 65 -3.40 -9.66 -11.61
C GLY A 65 -3.32 -9.74 -10.09
N LEU A 66 -3.21 -8.62 -9.39
CA LEU A 66 -3.17 -8.62 -7.92
C LEU A 66 -4.57 -8.85 -7.34
N ARG A 67 -4.60 -9.59 -6.24
CA ARG A 67 -5.82 -9.79 -5.45
C ARG A 67 -5.99 -8.62 -4.47
N TYR A 68 -7.22 -8.17 -4.31
CA TYR A 68 -7.57 -7.14 -3.34
C TYR A 68 -8.89 -7.46 -2.65
N GLU A 69 -9.11 -6.90 -1.49
CA GLU A 69 -10.39 -6.97 -0.78
C GLU A 69 -11.15 -5.65 -1.00
N ASP A 70 -12.36 -5.78 -1.51
CA ASP A 70 -13.24 -4.62 -1.73
C ASP A 70 -14.11 -4.40 -0.50
N ASN A 71 -13.78 -3.41 0.32
CA ASN A 71 -14.53 -3.09 1.53
C ASN A 71 -15.92 -2.48 1.26
N THR A 72 -16.20 -2.07 0.03
CA THR A 72 -17.53 -1.59 -0.37
C THR A 72 -18.47 -2.74 -0.76
N ARG A 73 -17.93 -3.93 -0.94
CA ARG A 73 -18.63 -5.16 -1.30
C ARG A 73 -18.44 -6.26 -0.25
N ALA A 74 -18.54 -5.90 1.03
CA ALA A 74 -18.40 -6.81 2.17
C ALA A 74 -17.06 -7.58 2.18
N ASN A 75 -15.96 -6.91 1.84
CA ASN A 75 -14.62 -7.49 1.75
C ASN A 75 -14.51 -8.66 0.75
N ALA A 76 -15.29 -8.62 -0.32
CA ALA A 76 -15.18 -9.61 -1.38
C ALA A 76 -13.76 -9.57 -1.96
N VAL A 77 -13.18 -10.75 -2.16
CA VAL A 77 -11.84 -10.87 -2.78
C VAL A 77 -12.00 -10.84 -4.28
N GLU A 78 -11.38 -9.87 -4.91
CA GLU A 78 -11.39 -9.66 -6.35
C GLU A 78 -9.96 -9.73 -6.90
N THR A 79 -9.83 -9.87 -8.20
CA THR A 79 -8.56 -9.78 -8.90
C THR A 79 -8.58 -8.56 -9.81
N GLN A 80 -7.58 -7.71 -9.69
CA GLN A 80 -7.46 -6.54 -10.55
C GLN A 80 -7.24 -6.98 -12.00
N PRO A 81 -8.07 -6.52 -12.96
CA PRO A 81 -7.82 -6.77 -14.37
C PRO A 81 -6.44 -6.30 -14.83
N GLU A 82 -5.91 -6.92 -15.87
CA GLU A 82 -4.67 -6.47 -16.49
C GLU A 82 -4.81 -5.08 -17.09
N GLY A 83 -3.72 -4.34 -17.08
CA GLY A 83 -3.66 -2.98 -17.61
C GLY A 83 -3.79 -1.90 -16.55
N PRO A 84 -3.78 -0.63 -16.96
CA PRO A 84 -3.87 0.49 -16.04
C PRO A 84 -5.27 0.61 -15.42
N LEU A 85 -5.30 0.95 -14.15
CA LEU A 85 -6.53 1.30 -13.43
C LEU A 85 -6.80 2.79 -13.61
N SER A 86 -7.97 3.14 -14.11
CA SER A 86 -8.45 4.51 -14.25
C SER A 86 -9.50 4.81 -13.20
N ILE A 87 -9.56 6.06 -12.75
CA ILE A 87 -10.53 6.53 -11.77
C ILE A 87 -11.59 7.35 -12.51
N ALA A 88 -12.78 6.80 -12.67
CA ALA A 88 -13.87 7.38 -13.46
C ALA A 88 -15.05 7.83 -12.58
N GLY A 89 -14.80 8.45 -11.43
CA GLY A 89 -15.83 8.90 -10.50
C GLY A 89 -15.45 8.73 -9.06
N GLU A 90 -16.41 8.75 -8.15
CA GLU A 90 -16.17 8.41 -6.76
C GLU A 90 -15.63 6.99 -6.67
N VAL A 91 -14.42 6.87 -6.18
CA VAL A 91 -13.80 5.57 -5.96
C VAL A 91 -14.01 5.20 -4.50
N PRO A 92 -14.65 4.07 -4.23
CA PRO A 92 -14.67 3.55 -2.87
C PRO A 92 -13.24 3.36 -2.36
N PRO A 93 -13.00 3.54 -1.06
CA PRO A 93 -11.68 3.31 -0.51
C PRO A 93 -11.28 1.85 -0.74
N TYR A 94 -10.26 1.63 -1.54
CA TYR A 94 -9.68 0.31 -1.73
C TYR A 94 -8.87 -0.07 -0.49
N ALA A 95 -9.19 -1.19 0.10
CA ALA A 95 -8.29 -1.83 1.03
C ALA A 95 -7.06 -2.35 0.26
N ALA A 96 -5.90 -2.15 0.83
CA ALA A 96 -4.61 -2.36 0.20
C ALA A 96 -4.47 -3.73 -0.49
N ALA A 97 -3.94 -3.71 -1.70
CA ALA A 97 -3.39 -4.91 -2.31
C ALA A 97 -2.24 -5.43 -1.45
N ALA A 98 -2.38 -6.61 -0.91
CA ALA A 98 -1.28 -7.26 -0.20
C ALA A 98 -0.24 -7.71 -1.23
N ALA A 99 0.83 -6.95 -1.37
CA ALA A 99 2.01 -7.45 -2.06
C ALA A 99 2.71 -8.45 -1.13
N THR A 100 2.60 -9.72 -1.46
CA THR A 100 3.42 -10.74 -0.79
C THR A 100 4.77 -10.74 -1.49
N THR A 101 5.75 -10.13 -0.86
CA THR A 101 7.16 -10.37 -1.21
C THR A 101 7.67 -11.54 -0.38
N THR A 102 8.01 -12.59 -1.05
CA THR A 102 8.84 -13.67 -0.51
C THR A 102 10.26 -13.18 -0.30
#